data_a4ebd4555a4a0dfc910c6b6a4911e548
#
_entry.id   a4ebd4555a4a0dfc910c6b6a4911e548
#
_cell.length_a   1.000
_cell.length_b   1.000
_cell.length_c   1.000
_cell.angle_alpha   90.00
_cell.angle_beta   90.00
_cell.angle_gamma   90.00
#
_symmetry.space_group_name_H-M   'P 1'
#
loop_
_entity.id
_entity.type
_entity.pdbx_description
1 polymer ?
#
loop_
_entity_poly.entity_id
_entity_poly.type
_entity_poly.pdbx_seq_one_letter_code
_entity_poly.pdbx_strand_id
1 'polypeptide(L)'
;STLSVIGDEDTPLKRFLIDCLCGDGDNNYYLHYRVSDITEIQNSVENLLLTVTGSAPNKRKLGQMTMALLFMQLMGRTENLEVKSREDTDFLKILNYIETNYATGTLAEAAEGLHYDISRVSREIQRKTGKTYTSLVQEKRLSQAAFLLKNTGRRVSDISVAVGYENVSYFHRIFEKRYGMSPKKYRDSAKLQEKTLFRQNRTFEL
;
A
#
# COMPACT_ATOMS: atom_id res chain seq x y z
N SER A 1 5.85 -7.66 -23.76
CA SER A 1 6.53 -7.35 -22.50
C SER A 1 6.35 -5.87 -22.20
N THR A 2 6.21 -5.48 -20.93
CA THR A 2 6.00 -4.07 -20.52
C THR A 2 7.21 -3.19 -20.92
N LEU A 3 8.40 -3.77 -21.03
CA LEU A 3 9.62 -3.10 -21.44
C LEU A 3 9.64 -2.67 -22.93
N SER A 4 8.92 -3.35 -23.80
CA SER A 4 8.84 -2.98 -25.22
C SER A 4 8.04 -1.69 -25.47
N VAL A 5 7.27 -1.25 -24.47
CA VAL A 5 6.46 -0.01 -24.53
C VAL A 5 7.29 1.20 -24.10
N ILE A 6 8.41 0.99 -23.38
CA ILE A 6 9.21 2.05 -22.75
C ILE A 6 10.20 2.70 -23.74
N GLY A 7 10.16 2.38 -25.04
CA GLY A 7 11.00 3.03 -26.06
C GLY A 7 12.53 2.81 -25.88
N ASP A 8 13.32 3.35 -26.81
CA ASP A 8 14.79 3.20 -26.80
C ASP A 8 15.51 4.31 -26.01
N GLU A 9 14.82 5.34 -25.55
CA GLU A 9 15.42 6.45 -24.79
C GLU A 9 15.91 5.99 -23.41
N ASP A 10 17.14 6.39 -23.05
CA ASP A 10 17.76 6.09 -21.77
C ASP A 10 17.27 7.08 -20.70
N THR A 11 16.12 6.82 -20.13
CA THR A 11 15.49 7.64 -19.07
C THR A 11 15.78 7.09 -17.67
N PRO A 12 15.80 7.94 -16.63
CA PRO A 12 15.93 7.48 -15.24
C PRO A 12 14.87 6.44 -14.83
N LEU A 13 13.65 6.56 -15.33
CA LEU A 13 12.58 5.58 -15.10
C LEU A 13 12.90 4.23 -15.76
N LYS A 14 13.44 4.23 -16.99
CA LYS A 14 13.83 2.99 -17.68
C LYS A 14 14.95 2.26 -16.93
N ARG A 15 15.99 2.99 -16.50
CA ARG A 15 17.08 2.42 -15.68
C ARG A 15 16.53 1.81 -14.40
N PHE A 16 15.71 2.54 -13.66
CA PHE A 16 15.06 2.07 -12.43
C PHE A 16 14.26 0.77 -12.66
N LEU A 17 13.46 0.69 -13.74
CA LEU A 17 12.67 -0.50 -14.06
C LEU A 17 13.55 -1.69 -14.46
N ILE A 18 14.64 -1.45 -15.21
CA ILE A 18 15.60 -2.49 -15.58
C ILE A 18 16.27 -3.04 -14.31
N ASP A 19 16.73 -2.17 -13.42
CA ASP A 19 17.34 -2.53 -12.16
C ASP A 19 16.40 -3.36 -11.26
N CYS A 20 15.14 -2.96 -11.17
CA CYS A 20 14.10 -3.73 -10.46
C CYS A 20 13.87 -5.13 -11.06
N LEU A 21 14.01 -5.28 -12.38
CA LEU A 21 13.77 -6.56 -13.10
C LEU A 21 14.99 -7.47 -13.09
N CYS A 22 16.19 -6.90 -13.12
CA CYS A 22 17.44 -7.67 -13.14
C CYS A 22 17.84 -8.22 -11.77
N GLY A 23 17.19 -7.77 -10.70
CA GLY A 23 17.38 -8.33 -9.35
C GLY A 23 18.73 -7.99 -8.71
N ASP A 24 19.48 -7.03 -9.24
CA ASP A 24 20.67 -6.47 -8.59
C ASP A 24 20.23 -5.59 -7.41
N GLY A 25 19.81 -6.28 -6.34
CA GLY A 25 19.01 -5.80 -5.23
C GLY A 25 19.69 -4.81 -4.28
N ASP A 26 20.66 -4.04 -4.72
CA ASP A 26 21.28 -2.96 -3.94
C ASP A 26 20.77 -1.56 -4.38
N ASN A 27 19.67 -1.53 -5.14
CA ASN A 27 19.04 -0.27 -5.56
C ASN A 27 18.37 0.43 -4.37
N ASN A 28 19.16 1.23 -3.71
CA ASN A 28 18.83 2.01 -2.52
C ASN A 28 18.17 3.36 -2.88
N TYR A 29 17.49 3.48 -4.01
CA TYR A 29 16.80 4.72 -4.40
C TYR A 29 15.40 4.43 -4.93
N TYR A 30 14.55 5.43 -4.88
CA TYR A 30 13.23 5.43 -5.51
C TYR A 30 13.05 6.71 -6.31
N LEU A 31 12.17 6.63 -7.30
CA LEU A 31 11.83 7.78 -8.12
C LEU A 31 10.60 8.47 -7.54
N HIS A 32 10.72 9.76 -7.26
CA HIS A 32 9.63 10.58 -6.79
C HIS A 32 9.24 11.59 -7.87
N TYR A 33 8.03 11.46 -8.40
CA TYR A 33 7.46 12.40 -9.35
C TYR A 33 6.56 13.39 -8.62
N ARG A 34 6.82 14.68 -8.80
CA ARG A 34 5.93 15.75 -8.34
C ARG A 34 4.87 16.00 -9.41
N VAL A 35 3.74 15.33 -9.29
CA VAL A 35 2.67 15.31 -10.30
C VAL A 35 1.29 15.53 -9.67
N SER A 36 1.24 16.10 -8.47
CA SER A 36 0.00 16.34 -7.72
C SER A 36 -0.94 17.34 -8.38
N ASP A 37 -0.44 18.17 -9.28
CA ASP A 37 -1.15 19.17 -10.05
C ASP A 37 -1.42 18.76 -11.51
N ILE A 38 -1.01 17.56 -11.90
CA ILE A 38 -1.14 17.04 -13.27
C ILE A 38 -2.33 16.11 -13.37
N THR A 39 -3.46 16.63 -13.84
CA THR A 39 -4.76 15.93 -13.90
C THR A 39 -4.69 14.64 -14.72
N GLU A 40 -3.94 14.60 -15.83
CA GLU A 40 -3.82 13.42 -16.68
C GLU A 40 -3.17 12.23 -15.94
N ILE A 41 -2.18 12.53 -15.09
CA ILE A 41 -1.52 11.49 -14.28
C ILE A 41 -2.42 11.06 -13.13
N GLN A 42 -3.08 12.00 -12.46
CA GLN A 42 -4.07 11.69 -11.41
C GLN A 42 -5.17 10.76 -11.95
N ASN A 43 -5.75 11.10 -13.10
CA ASN A 43 -6.78 10.28 -13.74
C ASN A 43 -6.25 8.87 -14.10
N SER A 44 -5.01 8.78 -14.57
CA SER A 44 -4.38 7.49 -14.90
C SER A 44 -4.17 6.61 -13.66
N VAL A 45 -3.76 7.21 -12.53
CA VAL A 45 -3.63 6.50 -11.25
C VAL A 45 -5.00 6.07 -10.72
N GLU A 46 -6.00 6.94 -10.78
CA GLU A 46 -7.37 6.63 -10.35
C GLU A 46 -7.97 5.49 -11.20
N ASN A 47 -7.85 5.56 -12.52
CA ASN A 47 -8.28 4.51 -13.43
C ASN A 47 -7.56 3.17 -13.16
N LEU A 48 -6.27 3.21 -12.85
CA LEU A 48 -5.53 2.02 -12.47
C LEU A 48 -6.07 1.41 -11.17
N LEU A 49 -6.32 2.23 -10.15
CA LEU A 49 -6.89 1.80 -8.88
C LEU A 49 -8.27 1.19 -9.07
N LEU A 50 -9.15 1.85 -9.81
CA LEU A 50 -10.50 1.34 -10.14
C LEU A 50 -10.42 0.03 -10.92
N THR A 51 -9.49 -0.08 -11.85
CA THR A 51 -9.27 -1.31 -12.62
C THR A 51 -8.80 -2.45 -11.73
N VAL A 52 -7.83 -2.20 -10.84
CA VAL A 52 -7.26 -3.22 -9.94
C VAL A 52 -8.26 -3.66 -8.87
N THR A 53 -9.10 -2.77 -8.37
CA THR A 53 -10.12 -3.07 -7.34
C THR A 53 -11.41 -3.60 -7.92
N GLY A 54 -11.72 -3.29 -9.18
CA GLY A 54 -12.94 -3.68 -9.87
C GLY A 54 -13.01 -5.16 -10.26
N SER A 55 -14.18 -5.60 -10.73
CA SER A 55 -14.47 -6.99 -11.13
C SER A 55 -14.62 -7.17 -12.66
N ALA A 56 -14.07 -6.26 -13.46
CA ALA A 56 -14.20 -6.30 -14.92
C ALA A 56 -13.59 -7.57 -15.55
N PRO A 57 -14.22 -8.18 -16.56
CA PRO A 57 -13.77 -9.43 -17.18
C PRO A 57 -12.36 -9.31 -17.81
N ASN A 58 -11.96 -8.13 -18.26
CA ASN A 58 -10.65 -7.86 -18.87
C ASN A 58 -9.69 -7.11 -17.95
N LYS A 59 -9.91 -7.15 -16.63
CA LYS A 59 -9.18 -6.44 -15.58
C LYS A 59 -7.66 -6.48 -15.77
N ARG A 60 -7.07 -7.66 -16.00
CA ARG A 60 -5.63 -7.81 -16.15
C ARG A 60 -5.08 -7.04 -17.35
N LYS A 61 -5.74 -7.18 -18.52
CA LYS A 61 -5.33 -6.51 -19.76
C LYS A 61 -5.50 -4.99 -19.66
N LEU A 62 -6.63 -4.55 -19.10
CA LEU A 62 -6.92 -3.14 -18.90
C LEU A 62 -5.91 -2.51 -17.93
N GLY A 63 -5.60 -3.17 -16.80
CA GLY A 63 -4.59 -2.72 -15.85
C GLY A 63 -3.19 -2.61 -16.47
N GLN A 64 -2.80 -3.55 -17.33
CA GLN A 64 -1.54 -3.48 -18.06
C GLN A 64 -1.48 -2.26 -19.01
N MET A 65 -2.55 -1.98 -19.73
CA MET A 65 -2.63 -0.83 -20.63
C MET A 65 -2.61 0.50 -19.87
N THR A 66 -3.36 0.59 -18.77
CA THR A 66 -3.38 1.80 -17.92
C THR A 66 -2.02 2.05 -17.27
N MET A 67 -1.35 0.97 -16.81
CA MET A 67 0.01 1.07 -16.27
C MET A 67 1.02 1.51 -17.34
N ALA A 68 0.92 1.00 -18.56
CA ALA A 68 1.79 1.41 -19.66
C ALA A 68 1.58 2.90 -20.00
N LEU A 69 0.33 3.35 -20.07
CA LEU A 69 0.00 4.76 -20.27
C LEU A 69 0.59 5.65 -19.17
N LEU A 70 0.42 5.27 -17.91
CA LEU A 70 0.99 5.99 -16.77
C LEU A 70 2.53 6.11 -16.88
N PHE A 71 3.23 5.03 -17.24
CA PHE A 71 4.68 5.07 -17.45
C PHE A 71 5.07 5.98 -18.60
N MET A 72 4.35 5.97 -19.72
CA MET A 72 4.62 6.90 -20.84
C MET A 72 4.44 8.36 -20.43
N GLN A 73 3.40 8.67 -19.66
CA GLN A 73 3.17 10.04 -19.15
C GLN A 73 4.28 10.48 -18.19
N LEU A 74 4.77 9.57 -17.32
CA LEU A 74 5.88 9.87 -16.40
C LEU A 74 7.23 10.03 -17.13
N MET A 75 7.50 9.24 -18.17
CA MET A 75 8.71 9.38 -18.98
C MET A 75 8.80 10.71 -19.70
N GLY A 76 7.69 11.26 -20.16
CA GLY A 76 7.63 12.56 -20.81
C GLY A 76 7.80 13.76 -19.84
N ARG A 77 7.98 13.51 -18.52
CA ARG A 77 7.98 14.55 -17.47
C ARG A 77 9.18 14.39 -16.53
N THR A 78 10.36 14.26 -17.11
CA THR A 78 11.62 14.11 -16.35
C THR A 78 11.97 15.34 -15.51
N GLU A 79 11.45 16.50 -15.85
CA GLU A 79 11.59 17.74 -15.07
C GLU A 79 10.92 17.65 -13.69
N ASN A 80 9.89 16.82 -13.55
CA ASN A 80 9.17 16.59 -12.30
C ASN A 80 9.77 15.44 -11.47
N LEU A 81 10.86 14.84 -11.95
CA LEU A 81 11.50 13.69 -11.31
C LEU A 81 12.54 14.15 -10.29
N GLU A 82 12.38 13.71 -9.07
CA GLU A 82 13.39 13.76 -8.02
C GLU A 82 13.94 12.36 -7.73
N VAL A 83 15.23 12.17 -7.93
CA VAL A 83 15.93 10.99 -7.44
C VAL A 83 16.27 11.25 -5.96
N LYS A 84 15.56 10.59 -5.06
CA LYS A 84 15.68 10.79 -3.61
C LYS A 84 16.84 10.00 -3.02
N SER A 85 17.48 10.58 -2.04
CA SER A 85 18.73 10.12 -1.42
C SER A 85 18.56 8.90 -0.49
N ARG A 86 19.69 8.36 -0.07
CA ARG A 86 19.85 7.22 0.86
C ARG A 86 19.00 7.31 2.15
N GLU A 87 18.82 8.53 2.70
CA GLU A 87 17.99 8.73 3.92
C GLU A 87 16.52 8.39 3.71
N ASP A 88 15.96 8.73 2.53
CA ASP A 88 14.57 8.39 2.20
C ASP A 88 14.42 6.89 1.95
N THR A 89 15.46 6.24 1.44
CA THR A 89 15.51 4.78 1.24
C THR A 89 15.48 4.03 2.57
N ASP A 90 16.20 4.49 3.58
CA ASP A 90 16.19 3.87 4.91
C ASP A 90 14.81 3.97 5.55
N PHE A 91 14.12 5.11 5.39
CA PHE A 91 12.75 5.23 5.86
C PHE A 91 11.78 4.29 5.13
N LEU A 92 11.95 4.09 3.82
CA LEU A 92 11.16 3.10 3.07
C LEU A 92 11.42 1.67 3.56
N LYS A 93 12.66 1.32 3.92
CA LYS A 93 12.98 0.02 4.53
C LYS A 93 12.26 -0.16 5.86
N ILE A 94 12.18 0.90 6.69
CA ILE A 94 11.41 0.87 7.94
C ILE A 94 9.93 0.62 7.66
N LEU A 95 9.34 1.34 6.70
CA LEU A 95 7.94 1.15 6.33
C LEU A 95 7.69 -0.26 5.79
N ASN A 96 8.56 -0.77 4.93
CA ASN A 96 8.46 -2.13 4.41
C ASN A 96 8.57 -3.18 5.52
N TYR A 97 9.47 -2.97 6.49
CA TYR A 97 9.54 -3.84 7.66
C TYR A 97 8.21 -3.86 8.44
N ILE A 98 7.60 -2.68 8.67
CA ILE A 98 6.28 -2.59 9.33
C ILE A 98 5.22 -3.32 8.50
N GLU A 99 5.20 -3.12 7.17
CA GLU A 99 4.25 -3.74 6.26
C GLU A 99 4.30 -5.28 6.30
N THR A 100 5.50 -5.85 6.41
CA THR A 100 5.71 -7.30 6.39
C THR A 100 5.64 -7.94 7.78
N ASN A 101 6.03 -7.22 8.83
CA ASN A 101 6.21 -7.76 10.19
C ASN A 101 5.25 -7.16 11.24
N TYR A 102 4.18 -6.49 10.82
CA TYR A 102 3.25 -5.79 11.72
C TYR A 102 2.69 -6.67 12.85
N ALA A 103 2.52 -7.99 12.62
CA ALA A 103 1.91 -8.89 13.61
C ALA A 103 2.83 -9.16 14.81
N THR A 104 4.13 -9.29 14.59
CA THR A 104 5.10 -9.73 15.62
C THR A 104 6.34 -8.85 15.72
N GLY A 105 6.66 -8.08 14.68
CA GLY A 105 7.90 -7.33 14.57
C GLY A 105 8.03 -6.19 15.57
N THR A 106 9.26 -5.93 16.00
CA THR A 106 9.63 -4.91 16.99
C THR A 106 10.43 -3.78 16.37
N LEU A 107 10.47 -2.62 17.06
CA LEU A 107 11.35 -1.52 16.67
C LEU A 107 12.84 -1.91 16.75
N ALA A 108 13.20 -2.78 17.70
CA ALA A 108 14.58 -3.24 17.86
C ALA A 108 15.02 -4.07 16.63
N GLU A 109 14.21 -5.01 16.18
CA GLU A 109 14.49 -5.82 14.98
C GLU A 109 14.53 -4.95 13.71
N ALA A 110 13.65 -3.95 13.59
CA ALA A 110 13.70 -2.99 12.50
C ALA A 110 15.01 -2.20 12.47
N ALA A 111 15.49 -1.78 13.64
CA ALA A 111 16.75 -1.05 13.78
C ALA A 111 17.97 -1.93 13.48
N GLU A 112 17.95 -3.18 13.95
CA GLU A 112 19.01 -4.18 13.69
C GLU A 112 19.14 -4.46 12.19
N GLY A 113 18.02 -4.69 11.49
CA GLY A 113 18.01 -4.95 10.05
C GLY A 113 18.53 -3.77 9.20
N LEU A 114 18.54 -2.56 9.75
CA LEU A 114 19.08 -1.36 9.12
C LEU A 114 20.50 -1.00 9.59
N HIS A 115 21.05 -1.75 10.53
CA HIS A 115 22.32 -1.44 11.21
C HIS A 115 22.33 -0.06 11.87
N TYR A 116 21.18 0.34 12.47
CA TYR A 116 20.99 1.59 13.21
C TYR A 116 20.64 1.32 14.67
N ASP A 117 20.91 2.31 15.51
CA ASP A 117 20.37 2.30 16.87
C ASP A 117 18.85 2.61 16.87
N ILE A 118 18.16 2.08 17.88
CA ILE A 118 16.70 2.21 18.04
C ILE A 118 16.27 3.68 18.10
N SER A 119 17.09 4.54 18.75
CA SER A 119 16.80 5.96 18.92
C SER A 119 16.82 6.70 17.57
N ARG A 120 17.76 6.32 16.68
CA ARG A 120 17.83 6.87 15.32
C ARG A 120 16.57 6.51 14.51
N VAL A 121 16.19 5.24 14.50
CA VAL A 121 15.00 4.76 13.78
C VAL A 121 13.73 5.42 14.33
N SER A 122 13.60 5.49 15.66
CA SER A 122 12.46 6.14 16.31
C SER A 122 12.34 7.62 15.93
N ARG A 123 13.45 8.36 15.95
CA ARG A 123 13.46 9.79 15.55
C ARG A 123 13.14 9.98 14.07
N GLU A 124 13.64 9.11 13.21
CA GLU A 124 13.36 9.18 11.77
C GLU A 124 11.86 8.94 11.47
N ILE A 125 11.26 7.94 12.11
CA ILE A 125 9.81 7.70 12.03
C ILE A 125 9.04 8.94 12.48
N GLN A 126 9.38 9.49 13.65
CA GLN A 126 8.70 10.67 14.20
C GLN A 126 8.86 11.89 13.29
N ARG A 127 10.07 12.11 12.75
CA ARG A 127 10.37 13.23 11.84
C ARG A 127 9.57 13.16 10.54
N LYS A 128 9.47 11.96 9.93
CA LYS A 128 8.83 11.75 8.62
C LYS A 128 7.31 11.62 8.71
N THR A 129 6.77 11.07 9.78
CA THR A 129 5.33 10.73 9.89
C THR A 129 4.57 11.50 10.96
N GLY A 130 5.27 12.14 11.90
CA GLY A 130 4.67 12.72 13.10
C GLY A 130 4.16 11.68 14.11
N LYS A 131 4.44 10.38 13.88
CA LYS A 131 3.91 9.25 14.66
C LYS A 131 5.02 8.43 15.29
N THR A 132 4.68 7.62 16.30
CA THR A 132 5.58 6.60 16.84
C THR A 132 5.51 5.31 16.02
N TYR A 133 6.55 4.46 16.15
CA TYR A 133 6.54 3.10 15.57
C TYR A 133 5.30 2.31 16.01
N THR A 134 5.01 2.31 17.31
CA THR A 134 3.84 1.61 17.86
C THR A 134 2.53 2.09 17.24
N SER A 135 2.40 3.40 16.98
CA SER A 135 1.21 3.97 16.33
C SER A 135 1.08 3.50 14.88
N LEU A 136 2.19 3.46 14.11
CA LEU A 136 2.18 2.96 12.73
C LEU A 136 1.82 1.48 12.67
N VAL A 137 2.43 0.65 13.54
CA VAL A 137 2.11 -0.79 13.64
C VAL A 137 0.63 -0.99 14.01
N GLN A 138 0.11 -0.22 14.98
CA GLN A 138 -1.30 -0.31 15.35
C GLN A 138 -2.23 0.03 14.18
N GLU A 139 -1.93 1.09 13.44
CA GLU A 139 -2.70 1.45 12.24
C GLU A 139 -2.68 0.33 11.20
N LYS A 140 -1.50 -0.27 10.95
CA LYS A 140 -1.36 -1.39 10.01
C LYS A 140 -2.14 -2.62 10.47
N ARG A 141 -2.03 -3.00 11.74
CA ARG A 141 -2.79 -4.13 12.33
C ARG A 141 -4.29 -3.94 12.17
N LEU A 142 -4.80 -2.74 12.49
CA LEU A 142 -6.23 -2.44 12.36
C LEU A 142 -6.70 -2.41 10.90
N SER A 143 -5.91 -1.87 9.99
CA SER A 143 -6.19 -1.89 8.55
C SER A 143 -6.27 -3.32 8.02
N GLN A 144 -5.30 -4.16 8.39
CA GLN A 144 -5.28 -5.56 8.00
C GLN A 144 -6.46 -6.35 8.61
N ALA A 145 -6.81 -6.06 9.87
CA ALA A 145 -8.00 -6.66 10.49
C ALA A 145 -9.28 -6.28 9.73
N ALA A 146 -9.44 -5.02 9.35
CA ALA A 146 -10.58 -4.54 8.57
C ALA A 146 -10.66 -5.25 7.21
N PHE A 147 -9.52 -5.43 6.54
CA PHE A 147 -9.44 -6.21 5.29
C PHE A 147 -9.87 -7.66 5.48
N LEU A 148 -9.37 -8.35 6.51
CA LEU A 148 -9.72 -9.74 6.80
C LEU A 148 -11.19 -9.89 7.21
N LEU A 149 -11.74 -8.94 7.97
CA LEU A 149 -13.16 -8.93 8.34
C LEU A 149 -14.07 -8.81 7.12
N LYS A 150 -13.70 -8.00 6.15
CA LYS A 150 -14.45 -7.78 4.91
C LYS A 150 -14.37 -8.99 3.97
N ASN A 151 -13.18 -9.56 3.81
CA ASN A 151 -12.88 -10.50 2.73
C ASN A 151 -12.87 -11.97 3.16
N THR A 152 -13.03 -12.27 4.47
CA THR A 152 -13.02 -13.65 4.97
C THR A 152 -14.13 -13.93 5.96
N GLY A 153 -14.47 -15.22 6.10
CA GLY A 153 -15.40 -15.72 7.12
C GLY A 153 -14.77 -16.05 8.48
N ARG A 154 -13.46 -15.75 8.71
CA ARG A 154 -12.73 -16.10 9.93
C ARG A 154 -13.37 -15.48 11.17
N ARG A 155 -13.26 -16.14 12.33
CA ARG A 155 -13.77 -15.58 13.58
C ARG A 155 -13.02 -14.28 13.93
N VAL A 156 -13.70 -13.36 14.61
CA VAL A 156 -13.09 -12.10 15.05
C VAL A 156 -11.89 -12.33 15.97
N SER A 157 -11.99 -13.32 16.86
CA SER A 157 -10.88 -13.76 17.74
C SER A 157 -9.66 -14.19 16.93
N ASP A 158 -9.87 -15.00 15.88
CA ASP A 158 -8.78 -15.54 15.07
C ASP A 158 -8.10 -14.44 14.25
N ILE A 159 -8.89 -13.45 13.78
CA ILE A 159 -8.37 -12.27 13.11
C ILE A 159 -7.56 -11.41 14.09
N SER A 160 -8.07 -11.19 15.31
CA SER A 160 -7.36 -10.45 16.36
C SER A 160 -5.95 -11.02 16.59
N VAL A 161 -5.85 -12.33 16.79
CA VAL A 161 -4.56 -13.03 16.98
C VAL A 161 -3.69 -12.93 15.73
N ALA A 162 -4.26 -13.18 14.55
CA ALA A 162 -3.53 -13.16 13.29
C ALA A 162 -2.90 -11.79 12.97
N VAL A 163 -3.50 -10.69 13.43
CA VAL A 163 -2.95 -9.35 13.25
C VAL A 163 -2.10 -8.87 14.44
N GLY A 164 -1.79 -9.75 15.41
CA GLY A 164 -0.85 -9.49 16.49
C GLY A 164 -1.48 -8.94 17.79
N TYR A 165 -2.76 -9.20 18.05
CA TYR A 165 -3.38 -8.88 19.35
C TYR A 165 -3.73 -10.15 20.13
N GLU A 166 -3.03 -10.39 21.21
CA GLU A 166 -3.33 -11.50 22.14
C GLU A 166 -4.61 -11.24 22.93
N ASN A 167 -4.86 -9.99 23.31
CA ASN A 167 -6.05 -9.60 24.06
C ASN A 167 -7.18 -9.14 23.13
N VAL A 168 -8.15 -10.01 22.91
CA VAL A 168 -9.31 -9.77 22.05
C VAL A 168 -10.18 -8.59 22.52
N SER A 169 -10.33 -8.39 23.83
CA SER A 169 -11.11 -7.27 24.38
C SER A 169 -10.45 -5.92 24.12
N TYR A 170 -9.11 -5.88 24.23
CA TYR A 170 -8.33 -4.71 23.83
C TYR A 170 -8.48 -4.42 22.35
N PHE A 171 -8.36 -5.45 21.49
CA PHE A 171 -8.57 -5.33 20.05
C PHE A 171 -9.94 -4.71 19.73
N HIS A 172 -11.03 -5.23 20.33
CA HIS A 172 -12.37 -4.69 20.11
C HIS A 172 -12.44 -3.19 20.41
N ARG A 173 -11.90 -2.76 21.55
CA ARG A 173 -11.92 -1.36 21.98
C ARG A 173 -11.16 -0.44 20.99
N ILE A 174 -9.96 -0.83 20.55
CA ILE A 174 -9.18 0.02 19.66
C ILE A 174 -9.72 0.00 18.23
N PHE A 175 -10.29 -1.12 17.78
CA PHE A 175 -10.96 -1.23 16.49
C PHE A 175 -12.20 -0.31 16.45
N GLU A 176 -13.03 -0.36 17.48
CA GLU A 176 -14.20 0.51 17.60
C GLU A 176 -13.81 2.00 17.67
N LYS A 177 -12.76 2.33 18.40
CA LYS A 177 -12.21 3.70 18.43
C LYS A 177 -11.79 4.18 17.03
N ARG A 178 -11.23 3.31 16.19
CA ARG A 178 -10.74 3.65 14.84
C ARG A 178 -11.83 3.72 13.79
N TYR A 179 -12.80 2.79 13.82
CA TYR A 179 -13.82 2.63 12.77
C TYR A 179 -15.23 3.02 13.21
N GLY A 180 -15.43 3.49 14.45
CA GLY A 180 -16.73 3.90 14.97
C GLY A 180 -17.72 2.77 15.23
N MET A 181 -17.30 1.51 15.02
CA MET A 181 -18.15 0.34 15.22
C MET A 181 -17.35 -0.91 15.56
N SER A 182 -18.03 -1.90 16.20
CA SER A 182 -17.38 -3.16 16.56
C SER A 182 -16.96 -3.95 15.33
N PRO A 183 -15.93 -4.84 15.42
CA PRO A 183 -15.47 -5.68 14.32
C PRO A 183 -16.58 -6.50 13.66
N LYS A 184 -17.53 -7.01 14.45
CA LYS A 184 -18.68 -7.75 13.92
C LYS A 184 -19.60 -6.85 13.08
N LYS A 185 -19.98 -5.68 13.60
CA LYS A 185 -20.80 -4.71 12.86
C LYS A 185 -20.12 -4.25 11.56
N TYR A 186 -18.79 -4.05 11.60
CA TYR A 186 -18.00 -3.68 10.43
C TYR A 186 -18.08 -4.76 9.33
N ARG A 187 -17.95 -6.03 9.67
CA ARG A 187 -18.15 -7.16 8.76
C ARG A 187 -19.54 -7.18 8.15
N ASP A 188 -20.56 -7.03 8.99
CA ASP A 188 -21.97 -7.13 8.55
C ASP A 188 -22.31 -5.98 7.62
N SER A 189 -21.84 -4.76 7.88
CA SER A 189 -22.03 -3.59 7.00
C SER A 189 -21.34 -3.77 5.64
N ALA A 190 -20.13 -4.32 5.61
CA ALA A 190 -19.42 -4.59 4.37
C ALA A 190 -20.17 -5.61 3.48
N LYS A 191 -20.69 -6.68 4.07
CA LYS A 191 -21.52 -7.68 3.35
C LYS A 191 -22.82 -7.10 2.82
N LEU A 192 -23.43 -6.17 3.56
CA LEU A 192 -24.66 -5.52 3.13
C LEU A 192 -24.41 -4.60 1.91
N GLN A 193 -23.32 -3.83 1.93
CA GLN A 193 -22.92 -2.99 0.80
C GLN A 193 -22.66 -3.81 -0.46
N GLU A 194 -21.98 -4.93 -0.34
CA GLU A 194 -21.71 -5.84 -1.46
C GLU A 194 -23.01 -6.39 -2.07
N LYS A 195 -23.94 -6.84 -1.23
CA LYS A 195 -25.27 -7.32 -1.70
C LYS A 195 -26.10 -6.23 -2.38
N THR A 196 -26.01 -4.99 -1.93
CA THR A 196 -26.71 -3.85 -2.52
C THR A 196 -26.17 -3.52 -3.90
N LEU A 197 -24.84 -3.51 -4.05
CA LEU A 197 -24.16 -3.32 -5.34
C LEU A 197 -24.53 -4.41 -6.35
N PHE A 198 -24.58 -5.68 -5.93
CA PHE A 198 -25.00 -6.80 -6.78
C PHE A 198 -26.46 -6.69 -7.22
N ARG A 199 -27.36 -6.16 -6.38
CA ARG A 199 -28.76 -5.95 -6.73
C ARG A 199 -28.93 -4.81 -7.75
N GLN A 200 -28.23 -3.71 -7.59
CA GLN A 200 -28.26 -2.58 -8.50
C GLN A 200 -27.76 -2.95 -9.91
N ASN A 201 -26.67 -3.73 -10.01
CA ASN A 201 -26.14 -4.17 -11.29
C ASN A 201 -27.06 -5.13 -12.04
N ARG A 202 -27.91 -5.92 -11.35
CA ARG A 202 -28.93 -6.78 -11.99
C ARG A 202 -30.12 -6.04 -12.58
N THR A 203 -30.36 -4.81 -12.14
CA THR A 203 -31.50 -4.01 -12.61
C THR A 203 -31.20 -3.29 -13.94
N PHE A 204 -29.93 -3.29 -14.38
CA PHE A 204 -29.48 -2.70 -15.66
C PHE A 204 -29.36 -3.72 -16.81
N GLU A 205 -29.65 -5.00 -16.58
CA GLU A 205 -29.58 -6.07 -17.60
C GLU A 205 -30.98 -6.51 -18.11
N LEU A 206 -32.04 -5.74 -17.85
CA LEU A 206 -33.41 -5.89 -18.39
C LEU A 206 -33.78 -4.63 -19.16
#